data_613561a6e488d7edd0d7c1f528ea90f5
#
_entry.id   613561a6e488d7edd0d7c1f528ea90f5
#
_cell.length_a   1.000
_cell.length_b   1.000
_cell.length_c   1.000
_cell.angle_alpha   90.00
_cell.angle_beta   90.00
_cell.angle_gamma   90.00
#
_symmetry.space_group_name_H-M   'P 1'
#
loop_
_entity.id
_entity.type
_entity.pdbx_description
1 polymer ?
#
loop_
_entity_poly.entity_id
_entity_poly.type
_entity_poly.pdbx_seq_one_letter_code
_entity_poly.pdbx_strand_id
1 'polypeptide(L)'
;MNIKYCPECAKRKKSIEDPEDFYAGYQVYFFQDKIGETCQICNKDTLIETNITEDELHEIGEASNYNLQFLKAMQELKEKDIIEYELKMSQFRSQIEQKNKAREEANRPRCPKCGSTSIATTTRGYSFWTGFVGSGKPMNVCQNCGHKWKI
;
A
#
# COMPACT_ATOMS: atom_id res chain seq x y z
N MET A 1 8.25 -14.27 -7.15
CA MET A 1 9.29 -15.08 -6.46
C MET A 1 8.73 -15.46 -5.11
N ASN A 2 8.84 -16.73 -4.70
CA ASN A 2 8.32 -17.12 -3.39
C ASN A 2 9.19 -16.56 -2.27
N ILE A 3 8.56 -16.14 -1.19
CA ILE A 3 9.26 -15.59 -0.02
C ILE A 3 9.68 -16.70 0.93
N LYS A 4 10.70 -16.43 1.74
CA LYS A 4 11.16 -17.31 2.81
C LYS A 4 10.79 -16.73 4.18
N TYR A 5 10.56 -17.56 5.18
CA TYR A 5 10.32 -17.11 6.56
C TYR A 5 11.05 -17.99 7.56
N CYS A 6 11.28 -17.46 8.75
CA CYS A 6 11.85 -18.21 9.86
C CYS A 6 10.76 -18.66 10.84
N PRO A 7 10.46 -19.96 10.94
CA PRO A 7 9.44 -20.46 11.85
C PRO A 7 9.78 -20.24 13.33
N GLU A 8 11.07 -20.20 13.69
CA GLU A 8 11.50 -19.94 15.07
C GLU A 8 11.21 -18.48 15.48
N CYS A 9 11.48 -17.52 14.60
CA CYS A 9 11.15 -16.12 14.85
C CYS A 9 9.63 -15.89 14.84
N ALA A 10 8.90 -16.56 13.95
CA ALA A 10 7.44 -16.49 13.88
C ALA A 10 6.75 -17.03 15.15
N LYS A 11 7.35 -18.05 15.81
CA LYS A 11 6.83 -18.58 17.09
C LYS A 11 7.06 -17.64 18.27
N ARG A 12 8.17 -16.89 18.26
CA ARG A 12 8.54 -15.98 19.37
C ARG A 12 7.65 -14.75 19.45
N LYS A 13 7.08 -14.31 18.34
CA LYS A 13 6.21 -13.14 18.25
C LYS A 13 4.75 -13.53 18.51
N LYS A 14 4.41 -13.61 19.80
CA LYS A 14 3.08 -14.06 20.26
C LYS A 14 2.11 -12.93 20.60
N SER A 15 2.57 -11.69 20.81
CA SER A 15 1.68 -10.61 21.24
C SER A 15 1.37 -9.64 20.10
N ILE A 16 0.12 -9.56 19.79
CA ILE A 16 -0.50 -8.58 18.87
C ILE A 16 -0.82 -7.27 19.64
N GLU A 17 -0.46 -7.21 20.94
CA GLU A 17 -0.84 -6.09 21.82
C GLU A 17 0.04 -4.86 21.66
N ASP A 18 1.22 -4.98 21.04
CA ASP A 18 2.11 -3.86 20.76
C ASP A 18 2.09 -3.52 19.26
N PRO A 19 1.72 -2.28 18.86
CA PRO A 19 1.75 -1.85 17.47
C PRO A 19 3.12 -2.02 16.78
N GLU A 20 4.21 -1.88 17.52
CA GLU A 20 5.56 -2.12 17.00
C GLU A 20 5.83 -3.60 16.75
N ASP A 21 5.27 -4.51 17.56
CA ASP A 21 5.37 -5.96 17.38
C ASP A 21 4.50 -6.50 16.24
N PHE A 22 3.45 -5.79 15.90
CA PHE A 22 2.55 -6.12 14.80
C PHE A 22 3.29 -6.17 13.46
N TYR A 23 4.05 -5.13 13.13
CA TYR A 23 4.87 -5.10 11.92
C TYR A 23 6.04 -6.10 11.99
N ALA A 24 6.62 -6.33 13.15
CA ALA A 24 7.76 -7.21 13.31
C ALA A 24 7.45 -8.68 13.02
N GLY A 25 6.23 -9.15 13.28
CA GLY A 25 5.78 -10.51 12.89
C GLY A 25 5.73 -10.68 11.36
N TYR A 26 5.29 -9.67 10.65
CA TYR A 26 5.22 -9.68 9.19
C TYR A 26 6.58 -9.45 8.54
N GLN A 27 7.47 -8.67 9.15
CA GLN A 27 8.86 -8.45 8.71
C GLN A 27 9.68 -9.75 8.64
N VAL A 28 9.32 -10.77 9.41
CA VAL A 28 9.94 -12.11 9.31
C VAL A 28 9.77 -12.70 7.90
N TYR A 29 8.74 -12.30 7.17
CA TYR A 29 8.52 -12.72 5.78
C TYR A 29 9.19 -11.78 4.78
N PHE A 30 9.15 -10.46 4.98
CA PHE A 30 9.64 -9.47 4.02
C PHE A 30 11.15 -9.42 3.84
N PHE A 31 11.91 -9.70 4.88
CA PHE A 31 13.36 -9.52 4.85
C PHE A 31 14.16 -10.78 4.49
N GLN A 32 13.47 -11.89 4.27
CA GLN A 32 14.14 -13.20 4.17
C GLN A 32 14.36 -13.70 2.73
N ASP A 33 13.78 -13.05 1.73
CA ASP A 33 13.81 -13.54 0.35
C ASP A 33 15.13 -13.29 -0.38
N LYS A 34 15.96 -12.37 0.11
CA LYS A 34 17.15 -11.87 -0.61
C LYS A 34 18.47 -12.47 -0.18
N ILE A 35 18.56 -13.17 0.96
CA ILE A 35 19.85 -13.53 1.56
C ILE A 35 19.87 -14.97 2.08
N GLY A 36 20.19 -15.90 1.18
CA GLY A 36 20.59 -17.26 1.56
C GLY A 36 19.58 -18.06 2.37
N GLU A 37 20.07 -18.95 3.25
CA GLU A 37 19.29 -19.84 4.10
C GLU A 37 19.27 -19.38 5.57
N THR A 38 20.07 -18.40 5.93
CA THR A 38 20.26 -17.91 7.29
C THR A 38 19.28 -16.79 7.63
N CYS A 39 18.52 -16.96 8.69
CA CYS A 39 17.62 -15.92 9.20
C CYS A 39 18.41 -14.75 9.79
N GLN A 40 18.18 -13.55 9.28
CA GLN A 40 18.86 -12.33 9.74
C GLN A 40 18.47 -11.91 11.17
N ILE A 41 17.31 -12.36 11.67
CA ILE A 41 16.81 -11.98 12.99
C ILE A 41 17.44 -12.84 14.09
N CYS A 42 17.54 -14.15 13.87
CA CYS A 42 18.08 -15.10 14.86
C CYS A 42 19.45 -15.65 14.51
N ASN A 43 19.99 -15.35 13.33
CA ASN A 43 21.27 -15.84 12.79
C ASN A 43 21.38 -17.39 12.75
N LYS A 44 20.27 -18.06 12.48
CA LYS A 44 20.21 -19.52 12.34
C LYS A 44 19.77 -19.92 10.92
N ASP A 45 20.22 -21.08 10.47
CA ASP A 45 19.81 -21.64 9.18
C ASP A 45 18.44 -22.32 9.31
N THR A 46 17.41 -21.51 9.45
CA THR A 46 16.04 -21.94 9.74
C THR A 46 15.03 -21.41 8.74
N LEU A 47 15.49 -20.83 7.63
CA LEU A 47 14.59 -20.30 6.61
C LEU A 47 13.88 -21.42 5.84
N ILE A 48 12.57 -21.28 5.72
CA ILE A 48 11.71 -22.17 4.95
C ILE A 48 11.09 -21.34 3.81
N GLU A 49 11.14 -21.89 2.60
CA GLU A 49 10.45 -21.29 1.45
C GLU A 49 8.94 -21.47 1.61
N THR A 50 8.19 -20.42 1.30
CA THR A 50 6.73 -20.43 1.30
C THR A 50 6.19 -20.64 -0.11
N ASN A 51 4.90 -20.96 -0.21
CA ASN A 51 4.16 -20.95 -1.46
C ASN A 51 3.57 -19.57 -1.80
N ILE A 52 3.89 -18.53 -1.02
CA ILE A 52 3.38 -17.16 -1.17
C ILE A 52 4.43 -16.28 -1.86
N THR A 53 4.01 -15.50 -2.84
CA THR A 53 4.85 -14.49 -3.49
C THR A 53 4.86 -13.18 -2.71
N GLU A 54 5.79 -12.27 -3.03
CA GLU A 54 5.88 -10.94 -2.41
C GLU A 54 4.60 -10.11 -2.63
N ASP A 55 4.05 -10.14 -3.85
CA ASP A 55 2.82 -9.42 -4.18
C ASP A 55 1.63 -9.96 -3.38
N GLU A 56 1.48 -11.29 -3.31
CA GLU A 56 0.44 -11.95 -2.51
C GLU A 56 0.58 -11.62 -1.02
N LEU A 57 1.80 -11.58 -0.50
CA LEU A 57 2.06 -11.19 0.89
C LEU A 57 1.57 -9.78 1.18
N HIS A 58 1.81 -8.84 0.27
CA HIS A 58 1.32 -7.48 0.37
C HIS A 58 -0.20 -7.42 0.35
N GLU A 59 -0.84 -8.07 -0.62
CA GLU A 59 -2.30 -8.11 -0.76
C GLU A 59 -2.98 -8.71 0.47
N ILE A 60 -2.46 -9.84 0.98
CA ILE A 60 -2.95 -10.48 2.22
C ILE A 60 -2.73 -9.55 3.43
N GLY A 61 -1.58 -8.88 3.48
CA GLY A 61 -1.25 -7.92 4.52
C GLY A 61 -2.25 -6.78 4.59
N GLU A 62 -2.48 -6.10 3.48
CA GLU A 62 -3.45 -5.00 3.41
C GLU A 62 -4.88 -5.43 3.73
N ALA A 63 -5.30 -6.61 3.23
CA ALA A 63 -6.64 -7.14 3.47
C ALA A 63 -6.86 -7.53 4.94
N SER A 64 -5.83 -8.04 5.62
CA SER A 64 -5.91 -8.57 6.99
C SER A 64 -5.40 -7.59 8.05
N ASN A 65 -5.00 -6.39 7.67
CA ASN A 65 -4.28 -5.47 8.53
C ASN A 65 -3.02 -6.13 9.13
N TYR A 66 -2.25 -6.84 8.29
CA TYR A 66 -0.99 -7.53 8.60
C TYR A 66 -1.11 -8.63 9.68
N ASN A 67 -2.23 -9.31 9.74
CA ASN A 67 -2.47 -10.38 10.71
C ASN A 67 -1.70 -11.67 10.32
N LEU A 68 -0.74 -12.07 11.17
CA LEU A 68 0.11 -13.24 10.91
C LEU A 68 -0.66 -14.57 10.90
N GLN A 69 -1.69 -14.71 11.74
CA GLN A 69 -2.50 -15.93 11.78
C GLN A 69 -3.33 -16.06 10.50
N PHE A 70 -3.84 -14.94 9.99
CA PHE A 70 -4.54 -14.91 8.72
C PHE A 70 -3.63 -15.28 7.55
N LEU A 71 -2.40 -14.77 7.52
CA LEU A 71 -1.40 -15.15 6.51
C LEU A 71 -1.14 -16.67 6.52
N LYS A 72 -0.97 -17.27 7.70
CA LYS A 72 -0.77 -18.73 7.82
C LYS A 72 -1.98 -19.51 7.29
N ALA A 73 -3.18 -19.07 7.62
CA ALA A 73 -4.41 -19.67 7.10
C ALA A 73 -4.51 -19.58 5.57
N MET A 74 -4.07 -18.47 4.99
CA MET A 74 -4.00 -18.31 3.53
C MET A 74 -2.94 -19.21 2.87
N GLN A 75 -1.78 -19.40 3.52
CA GLN A 75 -0.77 -20.36 3.07
C GLN A 75 -1.32 -21.80 3.04
N GLU A 76 -1.96 -22.21 4.14
CA GLU A 76 -2.59 -23.54 4.23
C GLU A 76 -3.71 -23.72 3.22
N LEU A 77 -4.50 -22.68 2.98
CA LEU A 77 -5.56 -22.70 1.97
C LEU A 77 -4.99 -22.87 0.57
N LYS A 78 -3.90 -22.18 0.24
CA LYS A 78 -3.23 -22.29 -1.07
C LYS A 78 -2.72 -23.70 -1.34
N GLU A 79 -2.29 -24.43 -0.29
CA GLU A 79 -1.87 -25.82 -0.40
C GLU A 79 -3.05 -26.80 -0.55
N LYS A 80 -4.16 -26.51 0.13
CA LYS A 80 -5.32 -27.42 0.17
C LYS A 80 -6.27 -27.22 -1.01
N ASP A 81 -6.57 -25.96 -1.33
CA ASP A 81 -7.54 -25.56 -2.36
C ASP A 81 -7.11 -24.27 -3.04
N ILE A 82 -6.39 -24.44 -4.14
CA ILE A 82 -5.91 -23.31 -4.94
C ILE A 82 -7.06 -22.49 -5.55
N ILE A 83 -8.21 -23.09 -5.83
CA ILE A 83 -9.36 -22.40 -6.45
C ILE A 83 -9.98 -21.44 -5.42
N GLU A 84 -10.23 -21.93 -4.22
CA GLU A 84 -10.76 -21.11 -3.12
C GLU A 84 -9.76 -20.01 -2.75
N TYR A 85 -8.46 -20.32 -2.74
CA TYR A 85 -7.41 -19.32 -2.51
C TYR A 85 -7.47 -18.18 -3.54
N GLU A 86 -7.47 -18.48 -4.84
CA GLU A 86 -7.52 -17.48 -5.91
C GLU A 86 -8.81 -16.66 -5.86
N LEU A 87 -9.94 -17.27 -5.51
CA LEU A 87 -11.19 -16.54 -5.31
C LEU A 87 -11.07 -15.50 -4.19
N LYS A 88 -10.49 -15.86 -3.06
CA LYS A 88 -10.25 -14.93 -1.95
C LYS A 88 -9.27 -13.84 -2.34
N MET A 89 -8.18 -14.15 -3.03
CA MET A 89 -7.22 -13.17 -3.51
C MET A 89 -7.87 -12.16 -4.47
N SER A 90 -8.73 -12.61 -5.36
CA SER A 90 -9.52 -11.75 -6.24
C SER A 90 -10.43 -10.79 -5.47
N GLN A 91 -11.07 -11.27 -4.41
CA GLN A 91 -11.88 -10.43 -3.51
C GLN A 91 -11.04 -9.37 -2.80
N PHE A 92 -9.84 -9.73 -2.30
CA PHE A 92 -8.94 -8.78 -1.65
C PHE A 92 -8.49 -7.68 -2.60
N ARG A 93 -8.06 -8.04 -3.82
CA ARG A 93 -7.70 -7.06 -4.87
C ARG A 93 -8.83 -6.08 -5.14
N SER A 94 -10.04 -6.58 -5.28
CA SER A 94 -11.22 -5.74 -5.48
C SER A 94 -11.49 -4.79 -4.31
N GLN A 95 -11.36 -5.26 -3.07
CA GLN A 95 -11.54 -4.44 -1.88
C GLN A 95 -10.45 -3.37 -1.74
N ILE A 96 -9.20 -3.73 -1.99
CA ILE A 96 -8.06 -2.80 -1.97
C ILE A 96 -8.25 -1.71 -3.03
N GLU A 97 -8.63 -2.10 -4.25
CA GLU A 97 -8.89 -1.15 -5.33
C GLU A 97 -10.03 -0.17 -4.98
N GLN A 98 -11.14 -0.67 -4.43
CA GLN A 98 -12.26 0.17 -3.99
C GLN A 98 -11.83 1.14 -2.88
N LYS A 99 -11.05 0.66 -1.90
CA LYS A 99 -10.52 1.48 -0.81
C LYS A 99 -9.59 2.58 -1.33
N ASN A 100 -8.72 2.23 -2.28
CA ASN A 100 -7.81 3.19 -2.89
C ASN A 100 -8.56 4.24 -3.71
N LYS A 101 -9.54 3.86 -4.53
CA LYS A 101 -10.42 4.79 -5.25
C LYS A 101 -11.15 5.74 -4.31
N ALA A 102 -11.73 5.21 -3.23
CA ALA A 102 -12.42 6.03 -2.22
C ALA A 102 -11.46 7.02 -1.54
N ARG A 103 -10.23 6.58 -1.24
CA ARG A 103 -9.19 7.43 -0.67
C ARG A 103 -8.72 8.53 -1.64
N GLU A 104 -8.54 8.20 -2.90
CA GLU A 104 -8.20 9.16 -3.95
C GLU A 104 -9.32 10.21 -4.13
N GLU A 105 -10.58 9.78 -4.15
CA GLU A 105 -11.72 10.69 -4.25
C GLU A 105 -11.85 11.60 -3.01
N ALA A 106 -11.60 11.07 -1.82
CA ALA A 106 -11.60 11.86 -0.59
C ALA A 106 -10.49 12.92 -0.59
N ASN A 107 -9.32 12.58 -1.15
CA ASN A 107 -8.14 13.45 -1.21
C ASN A 107 -8.15 14.40 -2.42
N ARG A 108 -9.11 14.28 -3.33
CA ARG A 108 -9.19 15.19 -4.48
C ARG A 108 -9.35 16.63 -4.00
N PRO A 109 -8.52 17.56 -4.49
CA PRO A 109 -8.63 18.96 -4.14
C PRO A 109 -10.02 19.50 -4.56
N ARG A 110 -10.63 20.27 -3.68
CA ARG A 110 -11.96 20.88 -3.90
C ARG A 110 -11.84 22.38 -3.99
N CYS A 111 -12.67 22.98 -4.81
CA CYS A 111 -12.76 24.44 -4.91
C CYS A 111 -13.23 25.02 -3.57
N PRO A 112 -12.48 25.97 -2.94
CA PRO A 112 -12.87 26.56 -1.66
C PRO A 112 -14.15 27.40 -1.75
N LYS A 113 -14.59 27.79 -2.96
CA LYS A 113 -15.80 28.60 -3.16
C LYS A 113 -17.05 27.77 -3.41
N CYS A 114 -16.97 26.69 -4.21
CA CYS A 114 -18.17 25.93 -4.62
C CYS A 114 -18.07 24.42 -4.35
N GLY A 115 -16.97 23.93 -3.76
CA GLY A 115 -16.78 22.51 -3.44
C GLY A 115 -16.53 21.59 -4.63
N SER A 116 -16.57 22.09 -5.86
CA SER A 116 -16.35 21.29 -7.08
C SER A 116 -14.94 20.70 -7.14
N THR A 117 -14.81 19.47 -7.59
CA THR A 117 -13.53 18.79 -7.85
C THR A 117 -13.00 19.02 -9.27
N SER A 118 -13.78 19.70 -10.13
CA SER A 118 -13.36 20.07 -11.48
C SER A 118 -12.39 21.25 -11.45
N ILE A 119 -11.10 20.93 -11.26
CA ILE A 119 -10.03 21.91 -11.11
C ILE A 119 -9.01 21.70 -12.23
N ALA A 120 -8.66 22.80 -12.90
CA ALA A 120 -7.55 22.86 -13.82
C ALA A 120 -6.39 23.63 -13.20
N THR A 121 -5.18 23.14 -13.34
CA THR A 121 -3.97 23.88 -12.96
C THR A 121 -3.48 24.65 -14.18
N THR A 122 -3.38 25.99 -14.04
CA THR A 122 -2.87 26.86 -15.10
C THR A 122 -1.68 27.64 -14.58
N THR A 123 -0.71 27.89 -15.44
CA THR A 123 0.32 28.90 -15.19
C THR A 123 -0.23 30.26 -15.59
N ARG A 124 0.05 31.27 -14.78
CA ARG A 124 -0.38 32.65 -15.08
C ARG A 124 0.18 33.03 -16.44
N GLY A 125 -0.71 33.41 -17.38
CA GLY A 125 -0.36 33.70 -18.76
C GLY A 125 0.72 34.78 -18.91
N TYR A 126 1.51 34.63 -19.96
CA TYR A 126 2.52 35.59 -20.38
C TYR A 126 1.89 36.94 -20.66
N SER A 127 2.20 37.96 -19.85
CA SER A 127 1.80 39.32 -20.14
C SER A 127 2.92 40.01 -20.93
N PHE A 128 2.66 40.32 -22.18
CA PHE A 128 3.61 40.99 -23.09
C PHE A 128 4.07 42.35 -22.57
N TRP A 129 3.28 43.02 -21.67
CA TRP A 129 3.57 44.33 -21.15
C TRP A 129 4.38 44.42 -19.87
N THR A 130 4.47 43.34 -19.09
CA THR A 130 5.12 43.37 -17.77
C THR A 130 6.40 42.59 -17.67
N GLY A 131 6.90 42.06 -18.79
CA GLY A 131 8.18 41.32 -18.79
C GLY A 131 8.19 40.08 -17.92
N PHE A 132 9.30 39.41 -17.89
CA PHE A 132 9.57 38.11 -17.32
C PHE A 132 9.33 37.94 -15.79
N VAL A 133 8.95 38.97 -15.08
CA VAL A 133 8.87 39.02 -13.62
C VAL A 133 7.49 38.55 -13.14
N GLY A 134 7.39 37.29 -12.67
CA GLY A 134 6.20 36.77 -11.96
C GLY A 134 5.34 35.76 -12.71
N SER A 135 5.70 35.35 -13.91
CA SER A 135 4.86 34.55 -14.83
C SER A 135 4.99 33.02 -14.69
N GLY A 136 5.47 32.49 -13.60
CA GLY A 136 5.70 31.03 -13.45
C GLY A 136 4.95 30.34 -12.29
N LYS A 137 4.13 31.06 -11.54
CA LYS A 137 3.47 30.42 -10.37
C LYS A 137 2.21 29.69 -10.80
N PRO A 138 2.11 28.38 -10.58
CA PRO A 138 0.93 27.62 -10.89
C PRO A 138 -0.25 28.08 -10.02
N MET A 139 -1.44 28.11 -10.61
CA MET A 139 -2.69 28.47 -9.95
C MET A 139 -3.76 27.43 -10.29
N ASN A 140 -4.58 27.10 -9.31
CA ASN A 140 -5.77 26.30 -9.55
C ASN A 140 -6.93 27.18 -10.01
N VAL A 141 -7.66 26.69 -10.99
CA VAL A 141 -8.87 27.34 -11.52
C VAL A 141 -10.01 26.34 -11.47
N CYS A 142 -11.07 26.68 -10.77
CA CYS A 142 -12.28 25.88 -10.77
C CYS A 142 -13.00 26.03 -12.11
N GLN A 143 -13.19 24.94 -12.82
CA GLN A 143 -13.91 24.95 -14.11
C GLN A 143 -15.42 25.20 -13.96
N ASN A 144 -15.96 24.95 -12.76
CA ASN A 144 -17.39 25.14 -12.50
C ASN A 144 -17.77 26.59 -12.16
N CYS A 145 -16.97 27.29 -11.33
CA CYS A 145 -17.31 28.65 -10.87
C CYS A 145 -16.26 29.72 -11.23
N GLY A 146 -15.19 29.35 -11.93
CA GLY A 146 -14.12 30.26 -12.34
C GLY A 146 -13.22 30.79 -11.20
N HIS A 147 -13.42 30.32 -9.95
CA HIS A 147 -12.59 30.75 -8.81
C HIS A 147 -11.15 30.30 -9.00
N LYS A 148 -10.20 31.20 -8.71
CA LYS A 148 -8.76 30.99 -8.86
C LYS A 148 -8.08 31.12 -7.51
N TRP A 149 -7.17 30.16 -7.18
CA TRP A 149 -6.38 30.20 -5.95
C TRP A 149 -4.97 29.63 -6.19
N LYS A 150 -4.06 29.98 -5.30
CA LYS A 150 -2.67 29.49 -5.35
C LYS A 150 -2.62 28.03 -4.88
N ILE A 151 -1.68 27.28 -5.45
CA ILE A 151 -1.33 25.93 -5.01
C ILE A 151 -0.46 26.04 -3.78
#